data_f508e9bf2b5d0e2ed639b00f6c3d3a4a
#
_entry.id   f508e9bf2b5d0e2ed639b00f6c3d3a4a
#
_cell.length_a   1.000
_cell.length_b   1.000
_cell.length_c   1.000
_cell.angle_alpha   90.00
_cell.angle_beta   90.00
_cell.angle_gamma   90.00
#
_symmetry.space_group_name_H-M   'P 1'
#
loop_
_entity.id
_entity.type
_entity.pdbx_description
1 polymer ?
#
loop_
_entity_poly.entity_id
_entity_poly.type
_entity_poly.pdbx_seq_one_letter_code
_entity_poly.pdbx_strand_id
1 'polypeptide(L)'
;MKKIFIVFITLVFYSTSVVAVEKFKFKYNLHENLPKKWVTEFKNIMNIVQEVMPINENTNDWVKNNMKLTNMKQGYNMDIYAWQSTKNPFPEKRANMKYSGIEGCNSPEPWMQLDIFPQDWTSSINKIRTYTVIVHEYFHVYQRALSHRVGCLSNNSAKWLVEGGAKVLEEIYSRQYYKKDLLKSDIRERKRWSIKKVTKEPHLYEQHKTSPQKNGFDSNYAGSAFTLLALVNELKKNNLSEEEAFELVFREFWIQRAKQPSGWNWQTTFKNTFGVTLDEFYEKLSKYKRKDLKKI
;
A
#
# COMPACT_ATOMS: atom_id res chain seq x y z
N MET A 1 15.48 1.94 -17.23
CA MET A 1 14.07 2.16 -16.85
C MET A 1 13.08 1.14 -17.44
N LYS A 2 13.42 0.35 -18.48
CA LYS A 2 12.55 -0.71 -19.02
C LYS A 2 12.55 -2.02 -18.21
N LYS A 3 13.49 -2.19 -17.26
CA LYS A 3 13.75 -3.47 -16.58
C LYS A 3 12.93 -3.71 -15.29
N ILE A 4 12.45 -2.66 -14.61
CA ILE A 4 11.78 -2.77 -13.29
C ILE A 4 10.48 -3.58 -13.34
N PHE A 5 9.83 -3.64 -14.48
CA PHE A 5 8.52 -4.28 -14.61
C PHE A 5 8.51 -5.71 -15.14
N ILE A 6 9.55 -6.11 -15.83
CA ILE A 6 9.69 -7.53 -16.26
C ILE A 6 9.68 -8.45 -15.04
N VAL A 7 10.07 -7.93 -13.91
CA VAL A 7 10.24 -8.60 -12.64
C VAL A 7 8.94 -8.96 -11.93
N PHE A 8 7.97 -8.07 -11.94
CA PHE A 8 6.65 -8.42 -11.39
C PHE A 8 5.92 -9.48 -12.21
N ILE A 9 6.22 -9.62 -13.51
CA ILE A 9 5.58 -10.62 -14.39
C ILE A 9 6.26 -11.99 -14.30
N THR A 10 7.57 -12.06 -14.04
CA THR A 10 8.29 -13.34 -14.00
C THR A 10 8.05 -14.17 -12.75
N LEU A 11 7.59 -13.58 -11.65
CA LEU A 11 7.21 -14.30 -10.43
C LEU A 11 5.93 -15.16 -10.56
N VAL A 12 5.18 -15.03 -11.66
CA VAL A 12 3.89 -15.73 -11.87
C VAL A 12 4.04 -17.09 -12.56
N PHE A 13 5.20 -17.46 -13.12
CA PHE A 13 5.28 -18.59 -14.07
C PHE A 13 5.98 -19.88 -13.57
N TYR A 14 5.99 -20.17 -12.27
CA TYR A 14 6.33 -21.50 -11.80
C TYR A 14 5.20 -22.12 -10.98
N SER A 15 4.16 -22.63 -11.65
CA SER A 15 3.25 -23.58 -11.04
C SER A 15 2.82 -24.66 -12.04
N THR A 16 3.35 -25.82 -11.84
CA THR A 16 2.85 -27.07 -12.42
C THR A 16 1.60 -27.52 -11.69
N SER A 17 0.61 -28.00 -12.45
CA SER A 17 -0.69 -28.56 -12.05
C SER A 17 -1.69 -27.59 -11.39
N VAL A 18 -2.63 -27.15 -12.22
CA VAL A 18 -3.69 -26.19 -11.89
C VAL A 18 -4.82 -26.92 -11.14
N VAL A 19 -4.71 -27.00 -9.83
CA VAL A 19 -5.91 -26.92 -9.00
C VAL A 19 -6.28 -25.44 -9.02
N ALA A 20 -7.50 -25.11 -9.47
CA ALA A 20 -7.97 -23.74 -9.52
C ALA A 20 -8.00 -23.17 -8.09
N VAL A 21 -6.97 -22.39 -7.74
CA VAL A 21 -6.86 -21.76 -6.43
C VAL A 21 -7.95 -20.70 -6.32
N GLU A 22 -8.78 -20.79 -5.29
CA GLU A 22 -9.86 -19.84 -5.08
C GLU A 22 -9.27 -18.44 -4.79
N LYS A 23 -9.65 -17.44 -5.62
CA LYS A 23 -9.20 -16.08 -5.48
C LYS A 23 -10.11 -15.28 -4.54
N PHE A 24 -9.54 -14.35 -3.79
CA PHE A 24 -10.28 -13.39 -2.98
C PHE A 24 -11.12 -12.50 -3.89
N LYS A 25 -12.43 -12.42 -3.62
CA LYS A 25 -13.40 -11.74 -4.47
C LYS A 25 -13.86 -10.44 -3.85
N PHE A 26 -13.91 -9.40 -4.66
CA PHE A 26 -14.39 -8.08 -4.27
C PHE A 26 -15.77 -7.81 -4.87
N LYS A 27 -16.66 -7.22 -4.05
CA LYS A 27 -17.91 -6.64 -4.53
C LYS A 27 -17.73 -5.14 -4.71
N TYR A 28 -18.01 -4.67 -5.92
CA TYR A 28 -17.87 -3.26 -6.27
C TYR A 28 -19.20 -2.51 -6.11
N ASN A 29 -19.28 -1.65 -5.11
CA ASN A 29 -20.39 -0.74 -4.86
C ASN A 29 -19.98 0.66 -5.38
N LEU A 30 -20.09 0.85 -6.68
CA LEU A 30 -19.68 2.07 -7.38
C LEU A 30 -20.90 2.98 -7.53
N HIS A 31 -20.86 4.16 -6.92
CA HIS A 31 -21.98 5.10 -6.98
C HIS A 31 -22.10 5.73 -8.37
N GLU A 32 -23.31 6.03 -8.81
CA GLU A 32 -23.63 6.57 -10.15
C GLU A 32 -23.02 7.94 -10.44
N ASN A 33 -22.67 8.71 -9.39
CA ASN A 33 -22.02 10.01 -9.52
C ASN A 33 -20.54 9.94 -9.95
N LEU A 34 -19.95 8.74 -10.00
CA LEU A 34 -18.58 8.56 -10.45
C LEU A 34 -18.45 8.82 -11.95
N PRO A 35 -17.37 9.50 -12.39
CA PRO A 35 -17.11 9.67 -13.80
C PRO A 35 -16.92 8.32 -14.51
N LYS A 36 -17.58 8.10 -15.64
CA LYS A 36 -17.50 6.83 -16.42
C LYS A 36 -16.05 6.41 -16.71
N LYS A 37 -15.19 7.39 -17.05
CA LYS A 37 -13.75 7.12 -17.28
C LYS A 37 -13.05 6.60 -16.05
N TRP A 38 -13.40 7.12 -14.86
CA TRP A 38 -12.84 6.63 -13.61
C TRP A 38 -13.28 5.19 -13.33
N VAL A 39 -14.56 4.89 -13.54
CA VAL A 39 -15.12 3.53 -13.35
C VAL A 39 -14.42 2.51 -14.26
N THR A 40 -14.17 2.89 -15.51
CA THR A 40 -13.44 2.01 -16.45
C THR A 40 -12.02 1.77 -15.96
N GLU A 41 -11.32 2.84 -15.59
CA GLU A 41 -9.93 2.74 -15.13
C GLU A 41 -9.83 2.00 -13.78
N PHE A 42 -10.78 2.21 -12.87
CA PHE A 42 -10.88 1.44 -11.62
C PHE A 42 -10.89 -0.08 -11.89
N LYS A 43 -11.72 -0.54 -12.84
CA LYS A 43 -11.80 -1.96 -13.18
C LYS A 43 -10.50 -2.48 -13.78
N ASN A 44 -9.86 -1.69 -14.65
CA ASN A 44 -8.56 -2.04 -15.22
C ASN A 44 -7.48 -2.16 -14.12
N ILE A 45 -7.40 -1.18 -13.23
CA ILE A 45 -6.46 -1.18 -12.11
C ILE A 45 -6.69 -2.39 -11.21
N MET A 46 -7.94 -2.64 -10.80
CA MET A 46 -8.28 -3.78 -9.94
C MET A 46 -7.91 -5.12 -10.57
N ASN A 47 -8.08 -5.28 -11.87
CA ASN A 47 -7.65 -6.49 -12.58
C ASN A 47 -6.12 -6.64 -12.49
N ILE A 48 -5.37 -5.58 -12.79
CA ILE A 48 -3.90 -5.60 -12.77
C ILE A 48 -3.38 -5.89 -11.36
N VAL A 49 -3.87 -5.19 -10.33
CA VAL A 49 -3.34 -5.37 -8.97
C VAL A 49 -3.68 -6.73 -8.38
N GLN A 50 -4.83 -7.32 -8.72
CA GLN A 50 -5.20 -8.67 -8.32
C GLN A 50 -4.39 -9.76 -9.06
N GLU A 51 -3.90 -9.47 -10.26
CA GLU A 51 -3.00 -10.35 -10.99
C GLU A 51 -1.57 -10.30 -10.41
N VAL A 52 -1.08 -9.09 -10.13
CA VAL A 52 0.30 -8.85 -9.66
C VAL A 52 0.48 -9.17 -8.18
N MET A 53 -0.54 -8.89 -7.37
CA MET A 53 -0.55 -9.12 -5.92
C MET A 53 -1.75 -9.99 -5.52
N PRO A 54 -1.76 -11.27 -5.91
CA PRO A 54 -2.91 -12.13 -5.70
C PRO A 54 -3.14 -12.40 -4.21
N ILE A 55 -4.40 -12.29 -3.80
CA ILE A 55 -4.88 -12.78 -2.51
C ILE A 55 -5.72 -14.03 -2.79
N ASN A 56 -5.41 -15.14 -2.15
CA ASN A 56 -6.08 -16.41 -2.37
C ASN A 56 -6.04 -17.28 -1.10
N GLU A 57 -6.68 -18.43 -1.13
CA GLU A 57 -6.76 -19.37 0.01
C GLU A 57 -5.41 -19.84 0.55
N ASN A 58 -4.35 -19.77 -0.26
CA ASN A 58 -3.00 -20.15 0.15
C ASN A 58 -2.21 -18.98 0.78
N THR A 59 -2.80 -17.78 0.86
CA THR A 59 -2.13 -16.63 1.44
C THR A 59 -1.87 -16.83 2.94
N ASN A 60 -2.87 -17.23 3.70
CA ASN A 60 -2.78 -17.71 5.09
C ASN A 60 -4.14 -18.23 5.59
N ASP A 61 -4.15 -18.81 6.79
CA ASP A 61 -5.35 -19.41 7.38
C ASP A 61 -6.50 -18.42 7.59
N TRP A 62 -6.21 -17.15 7.91
CA TRP A 62 -7.26 -16.15 8.05
C TRP A 62 -7.96 -15.90 6.71
N VAL A 63 -7.20 -15.71 5.64
CA VAL A 63 -7.75 -15.52 4.27
C VAL A 63 -8.58 -16.75 3.89
N LYS A 64 -8.04 -17.95 4.08
CA LYS A 64 -8.73 -19.22 3.79
C LYS A 64 -10.05 -19.34 4.55
N ASN A 65 -10.05 -19.02 5.83
CA ASN A 65 -11.25 -19.10 6.66
C ASN A 65 -12.26 -18.00 6.31
N ASN A 66 -11.78 -16.79 6.04
CA ASN A 66 -12.65 -15.68 5.64
C ASN A 66 -13.29 -15.93 4.26
N MET A 67 -12.54 -16.49 3.31
CA MET A 67 -13.08 -16.90 2.02
C MET A 67 -14.21 -17.94 2.17
N LYS A 68 -14.04 -18.90 3.06
CA LYS A 68 -15.07 -19.90 3.35
C LYS A 68 -16.31 -19.29 3.97
N LEU A 69 -16.16 -18.39 4.95
CA LEU A 69 -17.27 -17.77 5.67
C LEU A 69 -18.11 -16.85 4.77
N THR A 70 -17.47 -16.06 3.91
CA THR A 70 -18.16 -15.10 3.02
C THR A 70 -18.75 -15.75 1.79
N ASN A 71 -18.12 -16.78 1.24
CA ASN A 71 -18.66 -17.53 0.09
C ASN A 71 -20.00 -18.24 0.40
N MET A 72 -20.28 -18.52 1.66
CA MET A 72 -21.52 -19.19 2.05
C MET A 72 -22.78 -18.35 1.90
N LYS A 73 -22.68 -17.00 1.85
CA LYS A 73 -23.87 -16.12 1.85
C LYS A 73 -24.01 -15.19 0.64
N GLN A 74 -22.93 -14.70 0.04
CA GLN A 74 -23.01 -13.61 -0.93
C GLN A 74 -22.04 -13.74 -2.14
N GLY A 75 -21.15 -14.72 -2.17
CA GLY A 75 -20.24 -14.98 -3.29
C GLY A 75 -19.06 -13.99 -3.43
N TYR A 76 -18.75 -13.21 -2.39
CA TYR A 76 -17.60 -12.31 -2.34
C TYR A 76 -17.03 -12.18 -0.92
N ASN A 77 -15.79 -11.67 -0.81
CA ASN A 77 -15.05 -11.60 0.46
C ASN A 77 -14.96 -10.21 1.06
N MET A 78 -14.99 -9.16 0.23
CA MET A 78 -14.81 -7.79 0.68
C MET A 78 -15.59 -6.79 -0.20
N ASP A 79 -16.27 -5.85 0.44
CA ASP A 79 -16.90 -4.73 -0.24
C ASP A 79 -15.87 -3.64 -0.58
N ILE A 80 -16.00 -3.06 -1.79
CA ILE A 80 -15.37 -1.81 -2.17
C ILE A 80 -16.46 -0.78 -2.44
N TYR A 81 -16.42 0.33 -1.73
CA TYR A 81 -17.31 1.47 -1.91
C TYR A 81 -16.57 2.61 -2.57
N ALA A 82 -17.10 3.17 -3.65
CA ALA A 82 -16.51 4.32 -4.29
C ALA A 82 -17.58 5.35 -4.70
N TRP A 83 -17.28 6.63 -4.51
CA TRP A 83 -18.17 7.74 -4.85
C TRP A 83 -17.38 9.03 -5.13
N GLN A 84 -18.05 9.98 -5.75
CA GLN A 84 -17.53 11.32 -5.99
C GLN A 84 -18.41 12.36 -5.26
N SER A 85 -18.06 12.69 -4.02
CA SER A 85 -18.80 13.70 -3.25
C SER A 85 -18.10 14.00 -1.93
N THR A 86 -18.39 15.15 -1.36
CA THR A 86 -18.04 15.45 0.04
C THR A 86 -18.96 14.75 1.04
N LYS A 87 -20.07 14.18 0.57
CA LYS A 87 -21.05 13.46 1.39
C LYS A 87 -21.10 12.00 0.98
N ASN A 88 -20.91 11.11 1.95
CA ASN A 88 -21.05 9.69 1.75
C ASN A 88 -22.48 9.32 1.29
N PRO A 89 -22.66 8.69 0.13
CA PRO A 89 -23.96 8.25 -0.37
C PRO A 89 -24.41 6.90 0.19
N PHE A 90 -23.60 6.24 1.02
CA PHE A 90 -23.87 4.94 1.64
C PHE A 90 -24.11 5.06 3.16
N PRO A 91 -25.13 5.81 3.64
CA PRO A 91 -25.22 6.26 5.02
C PRO A 91 -25.51 5.15 6.03
N GLU A 92 -26.29 4.14 5.66
CA GLU A 92 -26.86 3.20 6.61
C GLU A 92 -25.85 2.24 7.23
N LYS A 93 -24.78 1.89 6.51
CA LYS A 93 -23.79 0.92 6.97
C LYS A 93 -22.41 1.53 7.25
N ARG A 94 -22.13 2.73 6.76
CA ARG A 94 -20.79 3.32 6.66
C ARG A 94 -20.80 4.83 7.00
N ALA A 95 -21.53 5.21 8.04
CA ALA A 95 -21.82 6.61 8.38
C ALA A 95 -20.59 7.51 8.61
N ASN A 96 -19.44 6.93 8.91
CA ASN A 96 -18.20 7.66 9.23
C ASN A 96 -17.14 7.64 8.09
N MET A 97 -17.50 7.19 6.92
CA MET A 97 -16.58 7.22 5.77
C MET A 97 -16.31 8.66 5.35
N LYS A 98 -15.09 9.13 5.53
CA LYS A 98 -14.67 10.52 5.22
C LYS A 98 -13.52 10.59 4.21
N TYR A 99 -12.74 9.52 4.06
CA TYR A 99 -11.52 9.50 3.23
C TYR A 99 -11.37 8.13 2.58
N SER A 100 -10.51 8.05 1.56
CA SER A 100 -10.08 6.75 1.03
C SER A 100 -9.31 5.98 2.11
N GLY A 101 -9.52 4.67 2.18
CA GLY A 101 -8.90 3.84 3.21
C GLY A 101 -9.51 2.45 3.33
N ILE A 102 -8.95 1.67 4.22
CA ILE A 102 -9.52 0.41 4.66
C ILE A 102 -10.14 0.59 6.04
N GLU A 103 -11.41 0.31 6.13
CA GLU A 103 -12.22 0.46 7.34
C GLU A 103 -12.72 -0.88 7.88
N GLY A 104 -13.39 -0.85 9.02
CA GLY A 104 -13.96 -2.05 9.63
C GLY A 104 -12.92 -2.99 10.22
N CYS A 105 -11.83 -2.46 10.73
CA CYS A 105 -10.68 -3.21 11.24
C CYS A 105 -11.01 -4.21 12.35
N ASN A 106 -12.00 -3.92 13.17
CA ASN A 106 -12.49 -4.79 14.24
C ASN A 106 -13.78 -5.50 13.83
N SER A 107 -14.24 -5.29 12.60
CA SER A 107 -15.40 -5.96 12.04
C SER A 107 -14.99 -7.28 11.39
N PRO A 108 -15.84 -8.30 11.42
CA PRO A 108 -15.65 -9.49 10.60
C PRO A 108 -15.75 -9.18 9.10
N GLU A 109 -16.31 -8.03 8.75
CA GLU A 109 -16.52 -7.57 7.37
C GLU A 109 -15.78 -6.24 7.11
N PRO A 110 -14.44 -6.26 6.92
CA PRO A 110 -13.72 -5.05 6.54
C PRO A 110 -14.11 -4.63 5.10
N TRP A 111 -13.96 -3.33 4.81
CA TRP A 111 -14.25 -2.80 3.48
C TRP A 111 -13.19 -1.78 3.06
N MET A 112 -13.02 -1.65 1.77
CA MET A 112 -12.24 -0.59 1.14
C MET A 112 -13.16 0.53 0.70
N GLN A 113 -12.76 1.77 0.90
CA GLN A 113 -13.49 2.93 0.46
C GLN A 113 -12.62 3.88 -0.36
N LEU A 114 -13.22 4.51 -1.36
CA LEU A 114 -12.58 5.44 -2.27
C LEU A 114 -13.47 6.68 -2.41
N ASP A 115 -13.07 7.75 -1.76
CA ASP A 115 -13.72 9.06 -1.90
C ASP A 115 -12.94 9.92 -2.91
N ILE A 116 -13.61 10.33 -3.97
CA ILE A 116 -13.02 11.11 -5.05
C ILE A 116 -13.64 12.49 -5.05
N PHE A 117 -12.84 13.50 -4.79
CA PHE A 117 -13.33 14.86 -4.76
C PHE A 117 -13.46 15.45 -6.18
N PRO A 118 -14.52 16.23 -6.47
CA PRO A 118 -14.71 16.86 -7.78
C PRO A 118 -13.51 17.68 -8.24
N GLN A 119 -12.83 18.38 -7.35
CA GLN A 119 -11.61 19.15 -7.64
C GLN A 119 -10.44 18.31 -8.12
N ASP A 120 -10.41 17.02 -7.83
CA ASP A 120 -9.34 16.13 -8.28
C ASP A 120 -9.36 15.91 -9.81
N TRP A 121 -10.46 16.30 -10.45
CA TRP A 121 -10.61 16.22 -11.91
C TRP A 121 -10.13 17.47 -12.65
N THR A 122 -9.66 18.49 -11.94
CA THR A 122 -9.27 19.79 -12.54
C THR A 122 -7.95 19.74 -13.31
N SER A 123 -7.04 18.82 -12.98
CA SER A 123 -5.77 18.68 -13.66
C SER A 123 -5.44 17.23 -14.01
N SER A 124 -4.57 17.03 -15.01
CA SER A 124 -4.14 15.69 -15.41
C SER A 124 -3.42 14.94 -14.29
N ILE A 125 -2.63 15.63 -13.47
CA ILE A 125 -1.87 15.05 -12.36
C ILE A 125 -2.80 14.60 -11.24
N ASN A 126 -3.81 15.40 -10.92
CA ASN A 126 -4.78 15.05 -9.90
C ASN A 126 -5.63 13.85 -10.32
N LYS A 127 -6.06 13.80 -11.59
CA LYS A 127 -6.74 12.61 -12.13
C LYS A 127 -5.93 11.34 -11.96
N ILE A 128 -4.62 11.39 -12.23
CA ILE A 128 -3.74 10.23 -12.03
C ILE A 128 -3.70 9.85 -10.55
N ARG A 129 -3.67 10.81 -9.63
CA ARG A 129 -3.74 10.53 -8.19
C ARG A 129 -5.02 9.82 -7.79
N THR A 130 -6.18 10.17 -8.39
CA THR A 130 -7.43 9.44 -8.11
C THR A 130 -7.42 8.01 -8.62
N TYR A 131 -6.59 7.70 -9.60
CA TYR A 131 -6.39 6.33 -10.08
C TYR A 131 -5.39 5.58 -9.18
N THR A 132 -4.28 6.20 -8.86
CA THR A 132 -3.23 5.52 -8.08
C THR A 132 -3.60 5.27 -6.63
N VAL A 133 -4.56 6.02 -6.06
CA VAL A 133 -5.11 5.72 -4.73
C VAL A 133 -5.77 4.33 -4.67
N ILE A 134 -6.30 3.83 -5.80
CA ILE A 134 -6.84 2.46 -5.87
C ILE A 134 -5.73 1.43 -5.61
N VAL A 135 -4.56 1.65 -6.20
CA VAL A 135 -3.36 0.83 -6.01
C VAL A 135 -2.88 0.90 -4.55
N HIS A 136 -2.89 2.10 -3.96
CA HIS A 136 -2.53 2.36 -2.57
C HIS A 136 -3.40 1.55 -1.62
N GLU A 137 -4.70 1.68 -1.73
CA GLU A 137 -5.65 1.03 -0.83
C GLU A 137 -5.68 -0.49 -1.04
N TYR A 138 -5.57 -0.96 -2.30
CA TYR A 138 -5.43 -2.39 -2.55
C TYR A 138 -4.16 -2.96 -1.92
N PHE A 139 -3.05 -2.22 -1.93
CA PHE A 139 -1.83 -2.67 -1.28
C PHE A 139 -2.01 -2.83 0.24
N HIS A 140 -2.78 -1.97 0.88
CA HIS A 140 -3.12 -2.18 2.29
C HIS A 140 -3.95 -3.44 2.51
N VAL A 141 -4.88 -3.79 1.62
CA VAL A 141 -5.57 -5.09 1.69
C VAL A 141 -4.57 -6.24 1.55
N TYR A 142 -3.64 -6.15 0.61
CA TYR A 142 -2.60 -7.15 0.40
C TYR A 142 -1.66 -7.31 1.61
N GLN A 143 -1.14 -6.21 2.15
CA GLN A 143 -0.31 -6.22 3.37
C GLN A 143 -1.01 -6.93 4.54
N ARG A 144 -2.29 -6.65 4.70
CA ARG A 144 -3.13 -7.25 5.75
C ARG A 144 -3.36 -8.72 5.51
N ALA A 145 -3.67 -9.10 4.27
CA ALA A 145 -3.83 -10.50 3.89
C ALA A 145 -2.56 -11.31 4.19
N LEU A 146 -1.39 -10.78 3.82
CA LEU A 146 -0.09 -11.40 4.12
C LEU A 146 0.17 -11.50 5.63
N SER A 147 -0.22 -10.51 6.41
CA SER A 147 0.10 -10.42 7.83
C SER A 147 -0.91 -11.08 8.77
N HIS A 148 -1.69 -12.02 8.29
CA HIS A 148 -2.64 -12.86 9.05
C HIS A 148 -3.91 -12.16 9.53
N ARG A 149 -4.10 -10.87 9.30
CA ARG A 149 -5.31 -10.17 9.71
C ARG A 149 -5.65 -9.08 8.71
N VAL A 150 -6.77 -9.20 8.02
CA VAL A 150 -7.30 -8.08 7.25
C VAL A 150 -7.87 -6.98 8.17
N GLY A 151 -7.70 -7.11 9.47
CA GLY A 151 -7.96 -6.03 10.41
C GLY A 151 -6.87 -4.94 10.36
N CYS A 152 -7.08 -3.83 11.04
CA CYS A 152 -6.11 -2.73 11.08
C CYS A 152 -4.71 -3.25 11.32
N LEU A 153 -3.79 -2.78 10.53
CA LEU A 153 -2.39 -2.81 10.89
C LEU A 153 -2.27 -1.93 12.13
N SER A 154 -2.62 -2.51 13.28
CA SER A 154 -2.64 -1.81 14.55
C SER A 154 -1.26 -1.23 14.87
N ASN A 155 -1.20 -0.35 15.83
CA ASN A 155 -0.09 0.42 16.37
C ASN A 155 1.29 -0.27 16.50
N ASN A 156 1.41 -1.53 16.12
CA ASN A 156 2.59 -2.38 16.24
C ASN A 156 3.41 -2.52 14.95
N SER A 157 3.11 -1.76 13.90
CA SER A 157 3.94 -1.71 12.70
C SER A 157 4.38 -0.28 12.42
N ALA A 158 5.61 -0.12 11.92
CA ALA A 158 6.07 1.21 11.54
C ALA A 158 5.19 1.81 10.46
N LYS A 159 4.60 2.97 10.75
CA LYS A 159 3.76 3.68 9.78
C LYS A 159 4.47 3.88 8.45
N TRP A 160 5.76 4.22 8.49
CA TRP A 160 6.52 4.45 7.27
C TRP A 160 6.70 3.19 6.40
N LEU A 161 6.70 1.98 6.99
CA LEU A 161 6.65 0.73 6.20
C LEU A 161 5.28 0.52 5.57
N VAL A 162 4.21 0.76 6.33
CA VAL A 162 2.82 0.62 5.87
C VAL A 162 2.53 1.58 4.73
N GLU A 163 2.58 2.88 5.02
CA GLU A 163 2.22 3.95 4.09
C GLU A 163 3.28 4.18 3.01
N GLY A 164 4.55 3.98 3.37
CA GLY A 164 5.66 4.07 2.42
C GLY A 164 5.59 3.01 1.35
N GLY A 165 5.22 1.78 1.72
CA GLY A 165 4.98 0.69 0.77
C GLY A 165 3.88 1.03 -0.22
N ALA A 166 2.72 1.44 0.29
CA ALA A 166 1.59 1.83 -0.54
C ALA A 166 1.94 3.02 -1.47
N LYS A 167 2.64 4.03 -0.94
CA LYS A 167 3.02 5.21 -1.71
C LYS A 167 4.09 4.93 -2.77
N VAL A 168 5.02 4.05 -2.49
CA VAL A 168 6.01 3.62 -3.49
C VAL A 168 5.35 2.80 -4.60
N LEU A 169 4.39 1.96 -4.26
CA LEU A 169 3.65 1.20 -5.27
C LEU A 169 2.80 2.10 -6.17
N GLU A 170 2.13 3.14 -5.60
CA GLU A 170 1.49 4.19 -6.40
C GLU A 170 2.46 4.80 -7.42
N GLU A 171 3.67 5.11 -6.98
CA GLU A 171 4.69 5.73 -7.82
C GLU A 171 5.14 4.79 -8.94
N ILE A 172 5.40 3.51 -8.63
CA ILE A 172 5.76 2.49 -9.62
C ILE A 172 4.65 2.38 -10.66
N TYR A 173 3.39 2.27 -10.21
CA TYR A 173 2.24 2.19 -11.10
C TYR A 173 2.10 3.42 -11.98
N SER A 174 2.20 4.62 -11.39
CA SER A 174 2.11 5.89 -12.12
C SER A 174 3.18 6.04 -13.20
N ARG A 175 4.42 5.71 -12.87
CA ARG A 175 5.53 5.76 -13.84
C ARG A 175 5.32 4.80 -14.99
N GLN A 176 4.82 3.62 -14.68
CA GLN A 176 4.64 2.58 -15.67
C GLN A 176 3.46 2.84 -16.62
N TYR A 177 2.28 3.08 -16.07
CA TYR A 177 1.05 3.16 -16.87
C TYR A 177 0.76 4.58 -17.35
N TYR A 178 1.11 5.59 -16.56
CA TYR A 178 0.81 6.99 -16.90
C TYR A 178 2.04 7.80 -17.31
N LYS A 179 3.26 7.22 -17.22
CA LYS A 179 4.54 7.91 -17.50
C LYS A 179 4.71 9.18 -16.67
N LYS A 180 4.22 9.17 -15.43
CA LYS A 180 4.29 10.31 -14.50
C LYS A 180 5.03 9.93 -13.22
N ASP A 181 5.84 10.87 -12.76
CA ASP A 181 6.58 10.78 -11.49
C ASP A 181 5.84 11.62 -10.45
N LEU A 182 4.91 10.99 -9.71
CA LEU A 182 4.11 11.63 -8.68
C LEU A 182 4.96 12.01 -7.48
N LEU A 183 5.87 11.13 -7.06
CA LEU A 183 6.72 11.36 -5.89
C LEU A 183 7.66 12.54 -6.12
N LYS A 184 8.21 12.69 -7.32
CA LYS A 184 9.04 13.85 -7.69
C LYS A 184 8.24 15.14 -7.67
N SER A 185 7.01 15.13 -8.18
CA SER A 185 6.08 16.25 -8.10
C SER A 185 5.82 16.62 -6.64
N ASP A 186 5.45 15.65 -5.82
CA ASP A 186 5.18 15.83 -4.40
C ASP A 186 6.38 16.39 -3.63
N ILE A 187 7.59 15.92 -3.92
CA ILE A 187 8.81 16.37 -3.28
C ILE A 187 9.22 17.79 -3.73
N ARG A 188 8.98 18.13 -5.02
CA ARG A 188 9.35 19.43 -5.58
C ARG A 188 8.50 20.55 -4.99
N GLU A 189 7.19 20.34 -4.87
CA GLU A 189 6.25 21.43 -4.61
C GLU A 189 6.00 21.69 -3.11
N ARG A 190 5.95 20.65 -2.28
CA ARG A 190 5.44 20.81 -0.92
C ARG A 190 6.21 20.06 0.18
N LYS A 191 7.14 19.16 -0.14
CA LYS A 191 7.57 18.12 0.81
C LYS A 191 9.09 18.02 1.05
N ARG A 192 9.88 19.06 0.70
CA ARG A 192 11.28 19.17 1.13
C ARG A 192 11.43 19.02 2.65
N TRP A 193 10.46 19.56 3.37
CA TRP A 193 10.43 19.51 4.82
C TRP A 193 10.27 18.06 5.32
N SER A 194 9.40 17.26 4.72
CA SER A 194 9.16 15.88 5.12
C SER A 194 10.42 15.01 5.03
N ILE A 195 11.21 15.15 3.95
CA ILE A 195 12.47 14.43 3.79
C ILE A 195 13.50 14.88 4.83
N LYS A 196 13.67 16.19 5.01
CA LYS A 196 14.58 16.73 6.03
C LYS A 196 14.17 16.28 7.43
N LYS A 197 12.88 16.18 7.69
CA LYS A 197 12.35 15.73 9.00
C LYS A 197 12.59 14.25 9.21
N VAL A 198 12.25 13.39 8.23
CA VAL A 198 12.42 11.93 8.38
C VAL A 198 13.87 11.51 8.48
N THR A 199 14.80 12.19 7.81
CA THR A 199 16.23 11.89 7.93
C THR A 199 16.85 12.33 9.25
N LYS A 200 16.23 13.30 9.94
CA LYS A 200 16.68 13.76 11.26
C LYS A 200 16.01 13.04 12.42
N GLU A 201 14.73 12.75 12.28
CA GLU A 201 13.86 12.23 13.32
C GLU A 201 12.98 11.10 12.78
N PRO A 202 13.58 9.99 12.30
CA PRO A 202 12.84 8.91 11.62
C PRO A 202 11.82 8.24 12.54
N HIS A 203 12.11 8.14 13.84
CA HIS A 203 11.22 7.56 14.84
C HIS A 203 9.83 8.24 14.90
N LEU A 204 9.73 9.52 14.54
CA LEU A 204 8.43 10.20 14.46
C LEU A 204 7.52 9.66 13.36
N TYR A 205 8.07 8.90 12.42
CA TYR A 205 7.32 8.26 11.33
C TYR A 205 6.92 6.81 11.62
N GLU A 206 7.21 6.31 12.81
CA GLU A 206 6.84 4.95 13.22
C GLU A 206 5.36 4.84 13.61
N GLN A 207 4.76 5.91 14.14
CA GLN A 207 3.40 5.91 14.64
C GLN A 207 2.57 7.05 14.04
N HIS A 208 1.27 6.79 13.86
CA HIS A 208 0.34 7.82 13.37
C HIS A 208 0.26 9.05 14.28
N LYS A 209 0.27 8.85 15.60
CA LYS A 209 0.13 9.92 16.59
C LYS A 209 1.32 10.86 16.63
N THR A 210 2.51 10.35 16.35
CA THR A 210 3.76 11.13 16.40
C THR A 210 4.18 11.67 15.03
N SER A 211 3.55 11.18 13.99
CA SER A 211 3.86 11.56 12.62
C SER A 211 3.69 13.06 12.38
N PRO A 212 4.72 13.75 11.86
CA PRO A 212 4.66 15.19 11.66
C PRO A 212 3.61 15.59 10.62
N GLN A 213 2.80 16.58 10.97
CA GLN A 213 1.84 17.21 10.05
C GLN A 213 2.21 18.68 9.84
N LYS A 214 1.97 19.20 8.66
CA LYS A 214 2.17 20.61 8.34
C LYS A 214 0.97 21.14 7.56
N ASN A 215 0.33 22.20 8.09
CA ASN A 215 -0.81 22.88 7.48
C ASN A 215 -2.00 21.95 7.17
N GLY A 216 -2.31 21.00 8.06
CA GLY A 216 -3.44 20.07 7.89
C GLY A 216 -3.25 18.99 6.80
N PHE A 217 -2.12 18.99 6.10
CA PHE A 217 -1.78 17.96 5.13
C PHE A 217 -0.87 16.92 5.75
N ASP A 218 -1.17 15.65 5.53
CA ASP A 218 -0.29 14.56 5.94
C ASP A 218 0.96 14.56 5.05
N SER A 219 2.00 15.25 5.52
CA SER A 219 3.32 15.26 4.86
C SER A 219 4.08 13.94 5.03
N ASN A 220 3.50 13.00 5.76
CA ASN A 220 4.13 11.75 6.17
C ASN A 220 4.33 10.80 5.01
N TYR A 221 3.40 10.78 4.04
CA TYR A 221 3.48 9.86 2.91
C TYR A 221 4.77 10.01 2.09
N ALA A 222 5.20 11.24 1.82
CA ALA A 222 6.45 11.45 1.07
C ALA A 222 7.69 11.09 1.90
N GLY A 223 7.68 11.36 3.21
CA GLY A 223 8.75 10.94 4.12
C GLY A 223 8.79 9.42 4.27
N SER A 224 7.64 8.79 4.40
CA SER A 224 7.49 7.33 4.47
C SER A 224 7.99 6.65 3.20
N ALA A 225 7.56 7.14 2.02
CA ALA A 225 8.04 6.64 0.74
C ALA A 225 9.55 6.81 0.58
N PHE A 226 10.09 7.97 1.00
CA PHE A 226 11.54 8.22 0.99
C PHE A 226 12.29 7.21 1.86
N THR A 227 11.80 6.96 3.06
CA THR A 227 12.38 6.00 4.01
C THR A 227 12.39 4.59 3.44
N LEU A 228 11.27 4.16 2.84
CA LEU A 228 11.19 2.84 2.22
C LEU A 228 12.15 2.70 1.03
N LEU A 229 12.23 3.70 0.17
CA LEU A 229 13.16 3.69 -0.96
C LEU A 229 14.63 3.73 -0.50
N ALA A 230 14.93 4.43 0.60
CA ALA A 230 16.26 4.38 1.21
C ALA A 230 16.58 2.96 1.70
N LEU A 231 15.60 2.26 2.33
CA LEU A 231 15.78 0.86 2.74
C LEU A 231 16.05 -0.03 1.53
N VAL A 232 15.25 0.06 0.47
CA VAL A 232 15.48 -0.69 -0.78
C VAL A 232 16.88 -0.43 -1.32
N ASN A 233 17.34 0.82 -1.30
CA ASN A 233 18.68 1.15 -1.77
C ASN A 233 19.80 0.58 -0.87
N GLU A 234 19.61 0.53 0.46
CA GLU A 234 20.56 -0.13 1.36
C GLU A 234 20.60 -1.66 1.13
N LEU A 235 19.45 -2.28 0.90
CA LEU A 235 19.38 -3.71 0.55
C LEU A 235 20.11 -4.01 -0.76
N LYS A 236 19.97 -3.15 -1.77
CA LYS A 236 20.73 -3.26 -3.04
C LYS A 236 22.24 -3.10 -2.85
N LYS A 237 22.70 -2.28 -1.92
CA LYS A 237 24.13 -2.18 -1.57
C LYS A 237 24.67 -3.47 -0.92
N ASN A 238 23.81 -4.26 -0.33
CA ASN A 238 24.12 -5.58 0.22
C ASN A 238 23.95 -6.71 -0.82
N ASN A 239 24.14 -6.40 -2.10
CA ASN A 239 24.13 -7.31 -3.26
C ASN A 239 22.76 -7.91 -3.61
N LEU A 240 21.65 -7.41 -3.09
CA LEU A 240 20.34 -7.79 -3.57
C LEU A 240 20.02 -7.07 -4.89
N SER A 241 19.34 -7.74 -5.80
CA SER A 241 18.71 -7.10 -6.93
C SER A 241 17.61 -6.15 -6.44
N GLU A 242 17.16 -5.25 -7.30
CA GLU A 242 16.06 -4.36 -6.97
C GLU A 242 14.77 -5.14 -6.71
N GLU A 243 14.60 -6.23 -7.40
CA GLU A 243 13.50 -7.18 -7.27
C GLU A 243 13.44 -7.81 -5.91
N GLU A 244 14.54 -8.44 -5.52
CA GLU A 244 14.67 -9.08 -4.21
C GLU A 244 14.46 -8.06 -3.08
N ALA A 245 14.98 -6.85 -3.23
CA ALA A 245 14.79 -5.80 -2.25
C ALA A 245 13.32 -5.38 -2.13
N PHE A 246 12.57 -5.26 -3.25
CA PHE A 246 11.14 -4.98 -3.22
C PHE A 246 10.32 -6.16 -2.70
N GLU A 247 10.70 -7.41 -3.04
CA GLU A 247 10.05 -8.61 -2.50
C GLU A 247 10.13 -8.63 -0.97
N LEU A 248 11.30 -8.32 -0.40
CA LEU A 248 11.45 -8.24 1.06
C LEU A 248 10.53 -7.19 1.70
N VAL A 249 10.42 -5.99 1.12
CA VAL A 249 9.65 -4.89 1.74
C VAL A 249 8.15 -4.97 1.46
N PHE A 250 7.74 -5.52 0.31
CA PHE A 250 6.33 -5.58 -0.07
C PHE A 250 5.66 -6.88 0.36
N ARG A 251 6.42 -7.95 0.59
CA ARG A 251 5.86 -9.26 0.87
C ARG A 251 6.47 -9.94 2.10
N GLU A 252 7.76 -10.26 2.08
CA GLU A 252 8.35 -11.14 3.09
C GLU A 252 8.24 -10.58 4.52
N PHE A 253 8.44 -9.27 4.72
CA PHE A 253 8.26 -8.63 6.02
C PHE A 253 6.85 -8.86 6.59
N TRP A 254 5.82 -8.82 5.76
CA TRP A 254 4.43 -9.01 6.18
C TRP A 254 4.12 -10.47 6.47
N ILE A 255 4.67 -11.40 5.71
CA ILE A 255 4.54 -12.85 5.95
C ILE A 255 5.18 -13.23 7.30
N GLN A 256 6.31 -12.64 7.66
CA GLN A 256 6.94 -12.90 8.96
C GLN A 256 6.03 -12.49 10.14
N ARG A 257 5.19 -11.47 9.96
CA ARG A 257 4.17 -11.12 10.95
C ARG A 257 3.15 -12.23 11.16
N ALA A 258 2.70 -12.86 10.09
CA ALA A 258 1.72 -13.95 10.17
C ALA A 258 2.23 -15.14 11.00
N LYS A 259 3.55 -15.36 11.03
CA LYS A 259 4.20 -16.42 11.80
C LYS A 259 4.31 -16.12 13.29
N GLN A 260 4.06 -14.89 13.71
CA GLN A 260 4.16 -14.43 15.11
C GLN A 260 2.88 -13.68 15.55
N PRO A 261 1.71 -14.35 15.61
CA PRO A 261 0.43 -13.68 15.81
C PRO A 261 0.26 -13.03 17.19
N SER A 262 0.93 -13.53 18.22
CA SER A 262 0.90 -12.97 19.58
C SER A 262 2.27 -12.41 19.95
N GLY A 263 2.30 -11.12 20.32
CA GLY A 263 3.55 -10.48 20.75
C GLY A 263 4.50 -10.10 19.61
N TRP A 264 4.00 -9.87 18.41
CA TRP A 264 4.82 -9.45 17.29
C TRP A 264 5.57 -8.16 17.59
N ASN A 265 6.89 -8.26 17.59
CA ASN A 265 7.80 -7.12 17.66
C ASN A 265 8.29 -6.83 16.24
N TRP A 266 7.81 -5.73 15.65
CA TRP A 266 8.14 -5.39 14.28
C TRP A 266 9.62 -5.01 14.09
N GLN A 267 10.29 -4.50 15.13
CA GLN A 267 11.73 -4.17 15.08
C GLN A 267 12.56 -5.44 14.97
N THR A 268 12.21 -6.48 15.73
CA THR A 268 12.85 -7.81 15.61
C THR A 268 12.59 -8.40 14.23
N THR A 269 11.36 -8.31 13.73
CA THR A 269 11.02 -8.75 12.38
C THR A 269 11.78 -7.98 11.32
N PHE A 270 11.93 -6.66 11.51
CA PHE A 270 12.71 -5.80 10.62
C PHE A 270 14.17 -6.32 10.52
N LYS A 271 14.84 -6.53 11.66
CA LYS A 271 16.19 -7.08 11.69
C LYS A 271 16.28 -8.43 10.98
N ASN A 272 15.37 -9.34 11.29
CA ASN A 272 15.39 -10.70 10.74
C ASN A 272 15.12 -10.72 9.22
N THR A 273 14.29 -9.80 8.72
CA THR A 273 13.93 -9.73 7.31
C THR A 273 14.99 -9.00 6.48
N PHE A 274 15.53 -7.90 7.01
CA PHE A 274 16.40 -6.99 6.23
C PHE A 274 17.88 -7.13 6.58
N GLY A 275 18.24 -7.93 7.60
CA GLY A 275 19.63 -8.17 7.99
C GLY A 275 20.32 -7.00 8.67
N VAL A 276 19.58 -5.92 8.98
CA VAL A 276 20.08 -4.73 9.70
C VAL A 276 19.13 -4.36 10.82
N THR A 277 19.66 -3.82 11.92
CA THR A 277 18.80 -3.27 12.96
C THR A 277 18.15 -1.96 12.52
N LEU A 278 17.08 -1.58 13.20
CA LEU A 278 16.41 -0.32 12.92
C LEU A 278 17.32 0.89 13.15
N ASP A 279 18.10 0.86 14.22
CA ASP A 279 19.05 1.94 14.57
C ASP A 279 20.16 2.08 13.52
N GLU A 280 20.77 0.96 13.09
CA GLU A 280 21.74 0.95 11.99
C GLU A 280 21.15 1.50 10.70
N PHE A 281 19.90 1.14 10.40
CA PHE A 281 19.21 1.70 9.23
C PHE A 281 18.95 3.20 9.38
N TYR A 282 18.51 3.67 10.55
CA TYR A 282 18.27 5.10 10.80
C TYR A 282 19.55 5.94 10.76
N GLU A 283 20.66 5.40 11.24
CA GLU A 283 21.97 6.04 11.06
C GLU A 283 22.32 6.21 9.57
N LYS A 284 22.11 5.17 8.76
CA LYS A 284 22.31 5.26 7.31
C LYS A 284 21.35 6.26 6.68
N LEU A 285 20.05 6.22 7.03
CA LEU A 285 19.03 7.12 6.55
C LEU A 285 19.36 8.59 6.80
N SER A 286 19.99 8.90 7.94
CA SER A 286 20.40 10.27 8.30
C SER A 286 21.36 10.91 7.28
N LYS A 287 22.11 10.10 6.55
CA LYS A 287 23.09 10.50 5.52
C LYS A 287 22.45 10.73 4.15
N TYR A 288 21.20 10.26 3.95
CA TYR A 288 20.48 10.42 2.70
C TYR A 288 20.01 11.86 2.47
N LYS A 289 20.04 12.27 1.21
CA LYS A 289 19.59 13.59 0.74
C LYS A 289 18.55 13.40 -0.35
N ARG A 290 17.72 14.41 -0.57
CA ARG A 290 16.71 14.42 -1.63
C ARG A 290 17.24 13.99 -3.01
N LYS A 291 18.49 14.39 -3.35
CA LYS A 291 19.10 14.03 -4.62
C LYS A 291 19.32 12.53 -4.80
N ASP A 292 19.37 11.80 -3.70
CA ASP A 292 19.63 10.36 -3.71
C ASP A 292 18.41 9.56 -4.18
N LEU A 293 17.19 10.14 -4.12
CA LEU A 293 15.99 9.58 -4.77
C LEU A 293 16.08 9.47 -6.29
N LYS A 294 16.97 10.24 -6.95
CA LYS A 294 17.16 10.14 -8.40
C LYS A 294 17.89 8.87 -8.83
N LYS A 295 18.44 8.14 -7.87
CA LYS A 295 19.22 6.94 -8.09
C LYS A 295 18.41 5.64 -7.87
N ILE A 296 17.14 5.80 -7.50
CA ILE A 296 16.24 4.67 -7.20
C ILE A 296 15.27 4.46 -8.36
#